data_f92d7e8f32af6edee1acce26da5068aa
#
_entry.id   f92d7e8f32af6edee1acce26da5068aa
#
_cell.length_a   1.000
_cell.length_b   1.000
_cell.length_c   1.000
_cell.angle_alpha   90.00
_cell.angle_beta   90.00
_cell.angle_gamma   90.00
#
_symmetry.space_group_name_H-M   'P 1'
#
loop_
_entity.id
_entity.type
_entity.pdbx_description
1 polymer ?
#
loop_
_entity_poly.entity_id
_entity_poly.type
_entity_poly.pdbx_seq_one_letter_code
_entity_poly.pdbx_strand_id
1 'polypeptide(L)'
;MSTAQPPTPAAGPEQPLDLAGIGIGPFNLSLAALAHGIPCLRTAFYEQRPAFHWHPGLLIDGAKVQVPFLADLVTLANPTSPWTFLNYLKAHERLFPFYNAERFHIERAEYDAYCRWVSHHLPGLHFGHQIDAVRWNHDHLLFELDYTELDATGEARHMGRGYARALVLGVGTEPHVPAPLCPLVDTPGVPVIHSADYLEHREALLATGHVTVVGSGQSGAEVFLDLLRNRPPGAEGLHWLTRTPAFAPMEYSKLGLEHFTPDYARYFHALPECVRDQLVPRQWQLYKGIAHDTMTDIHDELYRRTRHGGWPDTVLTPGVTVRTAGRTAAARLELHLEHAQQGARSRHITEAVVLATGYRERRIDTIIAALDPYIRRDSRERPRIDEHHRIVLDPIVKGPIYVQNAQRHAHGVGAPDLGLAAWRSAVILNSLTTEPVYPLPPRTAFTTFGLQPTHPGSAAGHLPEQRDSFRSSDTQAILG
;
A
#
# COMPACT_ATOMS: atom_id res chain seq x y z
N MET A 1 -28.23 -9.43 -15.88
CA MET A 1 -28.10 -9.14 -14.45
C MET A 1 -28.56 -7.72 -14.24
N SER A 2 -29.57 -7.51 -13.37
CA SER A 2 -30.16 -6.20 -13.10
C SER A 2 -29.09 -5.26 -12.53
N THR A 3 -28.84 -4.13 -13.15
CA THR A 3 -28.01 -3.05 -12.63
C THR A 3 -28.76 -2.39 -11.47
N ALA A 4 -28.62 -2.96 -10.27
CA ALA A 4 -29.06 -2.28 -9.07
C ALA A 4 -28.22 -1.01 -8.94
N GLN A 5 -28.86 0.16 -9.01
CA GLN A 5 -28.23 1.44 -8.69
C GLN A 5 -27.59 1.33 -7.30
N PRO A 6 -26.34 1.80 -7.11
CA PRO A 6 -25.71 1.80 -5.79
C PRO A 6 -26.64 2.55 -4.81
N PRO A 7 -26.74 2.09 -3.55
CA PRO A 7 -27.57 2.77 -2.58
C PRO A 7 -27.09 4.22 -2.45
N THR A 8 -28.01 5.14 -2.65
CA THR A 8 -27.76 6.58 -2.42
C THR A 8 -27.19 6.78 -1.02
N PRO A 9 -26.17 7.61 -0.81
CA PRO A 9 -25.64 7.90 0.51
C PRO A 9 -26.80 8.22 1.47
N ALA A 10 -26.78 7.65 2.67
CA ALA A 10 -27.88 7.76 3.60
C ALA A 10 -28.28 9.23 3.81
N ALA A 11 -29.51 9.58 3.41
CA ALA A 11 -30.01 10.96 3.35
C ALA A 11 -30.29 11.61 4.72
N GLY A 12 -30.05 10.89 5.84
CA GLY A 12 -30.29 11.44 7.18
C GLY A 12 -29.85 10.51 8.32
N PRO A 13 -29.88 11.02 9.56
CA PRO A 13 -29.45 10.28 10.75
C PRO A 13 -30.37 9.09 11.12
N GLU A 14 -31.57 9.04 10.57
CA GLU A 14 -32.54 7.94 10.78
C GLU A 14 -32.07 6.61 10.15
N GLN A 15 -31.22 6.68 9.15
CA GLN A 15 -30.72 5.53 8.40
C GLN A 15 -29.22 5.60 8.19
N PRO A 16 -28.41 5.65 9.26
CA PRO A 16 -26.95 5.77 9.14
C PRO A 16 -26.32 4.51 8.54
N LEU A 17 -25.16 4.68 7.92
CA LEU A 17 -24.28 3.55 7.60
C LEU A 17 -23.74 2.93 8.88
N ASP A 18 -23.54 1.62 8.87
CA ASP A 18 -22.81 0.97 9.96
C ASP A 18 -21.32 1.25 9.84
N LEU A 19 -20.79 1.36 8.61
CA LEU A 19 -19.41 1.73 8.33
C LEU A 19 -19.31 2.60 7.09
N ALA A 20 -18.63 3.74 7.20
CA ALA A 20 -18.23 4.57 6.06
C ALA A 20 -16.70 4.51 5.87
N GLY A 21 -16.26 4.23 4.64
CA GLY A 21 -14.85 4.21 4.24
C GLY A 21 -14.43 5.47 3.50
N ILE A 22 -13.27 6.03 3.85
CA ILE A 22 -12.68 7.18 3.17
C ILE A 22 -11.44 6.72 2.40
N GLY A 23 -11.47 6.84 1.08
CA GLY A 23 -10.51 6.29 0.14
C GLY A 23 -10.86 4.86 -0.31
N ILE A 24 -10.70 4.57 -1.61
CA ILE A 24 -10.90 3.23 -2.20
C ILE A 24 -9.57 2.78 -2.82
N GLY A 25 -8.58 2.54 -1.95
CA GLY A 25 -7.37 1.80 -2.32
C GLY A 25 -7.54 0.30 -2.04
N PRO A 26 -6.53 -0.54 -2.30
CA PRO A 26 -6.62 -2.00 -2.10
C PRO A 26 -7.09 -2.41 -0.70
N PHE A 27 -6.70 -1.67 0.35
CA PHE A 27 -7.08 -1.99 1.73
C PHE A 27 -8.58 -1.78 2.00
N ASN A 28 -9.13 -0.62 1.62
CA ASN A 28 -10.57 -0.39 1.79
C ASN A 28 -11.39 -1.19 0.78
N LEU A 29 -10.85 -1.52 -0.40
CA LEU A 29 -11.49 -2.42 -1.36
C LEU A 29 -11.57 -3.85 -0.79
N SER A 30 -10.52 -4.32 -0.10
CA SER A 30 -10.52 -5.58 0.65
C SER A 30 -11.62 -5.60 1.72
N LEU A 31 -11.71 -4.51 2.50
CA LEU A 31 -12.73 -4.38 3.53
C LEU A 31 -14.15 -4.38 2.94
N ALA A 32 -14.37 -3.65 1.86
CA ALA A 32 -15.65 -3.62 1.15
C ALA A 32 -16.03 -4.99 0.58
N ALA A 33 -15.06 -5.71 -0.01
CA ALA A 33 -15.25 -7.03 -0.57
C ALA A 33 -15.65 -8.08 0.49
N LEU A 34 -15.03 -8.04 1.67
CA LEU A 34 -15.41 -8.89 2.80
C LEU A 34 -16.73 -8.43 3.44
N ALA A 35 -16.95 -7.13 3.59
CA ALA A 35 -18.21 -6.59 4.14
C ALA A 35 -19.44 -6.99 3.30
N HIS A 36 -19.30 -7.10 1.97
CA HIS A 36 -20.36 -7.54 1.06
C HIS A 36 -20.91 -8.95 1.40
N GLY A 37 -20.09 -9.80 2.02
CA GLY A 37 -20.50 -11.12 2.49
C GLY A 37 -21.30 -11.11 3.79
N ILE A 38 -21.51 -9.96 4.44
CA ILE A 38 -22.18 -9.84 5.74
C ILE A 38 -23.59 -9.30 5.53
N PRO A 39 -24.64 -10.12 5.71
CA PRO A 39 -26.00 -9.64 5.58
C PRO A 39 -26.31 -8.51 6.56
N CYS A 40 -27.11 -7.56 6.12
CA CYS A 40 -27.57 -6.40 6.90
C CYS A 40 -26.50 -5.37 7.33
N LEU A 41 -25.23 -5.55 7.01
CA LEU A 41 -24.20 -4.54 7.25
C LEU A 41 -24.25 -3.47 6.14
N ARG A 42 -24.63 -2.25 6.50
CA ARG A 42 -24.75 -1.12 5.57
C ARG A 42 -23.42 -0.40 5.49
N THR A 43 -22.73 -0.53 4.35
CA THR A 43 -21.43 0.11 4.13
C THR A 43 -21.44 0.98 2.88
N ALA A 44 -20.67 2.08 2.92
CA ALA A 44 -20.34 2.88 1.74
C ALA A 44 -18.88 3.33 1.82
N PHE A 45 -18.22 3.38 0.66
CA PHE A 45 -16.82 3.81 0.55
C PHE A 45 -16.73 4.93 -0.47
N TYR A 46 -15.97 5.98 -0.16
CA TYR A 46 -15.90 7.21 -0.93
C TYR A 46 -14.47 7.43 -1.44
N GLU A 47 -14.32 7.73 -2.72
CA GLU A 47 -13.05 8.02 -3.38
C GLU A 47 -13.19 9.25 -4.27
N GLN A 48 -12.30 10.23 -4.12
CA GLN A 48 -12.33 11.46 -4.92
C GLN A 48 -12.00 11.23 -6.40
N ARG A 49 -11.17 10.22 -6.72
CA ARG A 49 -10.84 9.88 -8.11
C ARG A 49 -12.07 9.28 -8.82
N PRO A 50 -12.19 9.47 -10.15
CA PRO A 50 -13.34 8.99 -10.91
C PRO A 50 -13.40 7.47 -11.07
N ALA A 51 -12.29 6.76 -10.83
CA ALA A 51 -12.19 5.31 -10.94
C ALA A 51 -11.04 4.77 -10.10
N PHE A 52 -11.03 3.45 -9.89
CA PHE A 52 -9.91 2.77 -9.23
C PHE A 52 -8.66 2.77 -10.12
N HIS A 53 -7.55 3.20 -9.56
CA HIS A 53 -6.21 3.05 -10.12
C HIS A 53 -5.20 2.82 -9.00
N TRP A 54 -4.32 1.84 -9.19
CA TRP A 54 -3.26 1.52 -8.23
C TRP A 54 -1.88 1.78 -8.84
N HIS A 55 -1.21 2.84 -8.39
CA HIS A 55 0.12 3.28 -8.86
C HIS A 55 0.25 3.39 -10.39
N PRO A 56 -0.63 4.14 -11.08
CA PRO A 56 -0.71 4.14 -12.55
C PRO A 56 0.61 4.51 -13.22
N GLY A 57 1.39 5.41 -12.66
CA GLY A 57 2.71 5.80 -13.21
C GLY A 57 3.82 4.75 -13.02
N LEU A 58 3.55 3.64 -12.31
CA LEU A 58 4.49 2.56 -12.06
C LEU A 58 3.98 1.18 -12.55
N LEU A 59 3.01 1.15 -13.45
CA LEU A 59 2.57 -0.07 -14.13
C LEU A 59 3.51 -0.40 -15.32
N ILE A 60 4.81 -0.34 -15.04
CA ILE A 60 5.88 -0.67 -16.00
C ILE A 60 5.72 -2.13 -16.42
N ASP A 61 5.88 -2.40 -17.72
CA ASP A 61 5.76 -3.75 -18.27
C ASP A 61 6.73 -4.73 -17.57
N GLY A 62 6.20 -5.88 -17.16
CA GLY A 62 6.94 -6.88 -16.39
C GLY A 62 7.21 -6.56 -14.92
N ALA A 63 6.83 -5.37 -14.42
CA ALA A 63 6.95 -5.04 -12.99
C ALA A 63 5.97 -5.88 -12.16
N LYS A 64 6.51 -6.63 -11.17
CA LYS A 64 5.73 -7.57 -10.37
C LYS A 64 5.29 -6.96 -9.03
N VAL A 65 4.17 -7.46 -8.49
CA VAL A 65 3.82 -7.27 -7.10
C VAL A 65 4.79 -8.07 -6.23
N GLN A 66 5.25 -7.49 -5.12
CA GLN A 66 6.27 -8.09 -4.26
C GLN A 66 5.69 -9.10 -3.23
N VAL A 67 4.44 -9.50 -3.42
CA VAL A 67 3.74 -10.52 -2.62
C VAL A 67 3.10 -11.53 -3.56
N PRO A 68 2.87 -12.79 -3.09
CA PRO A 68 2.17 -13.81 -3.87
C PRO A 68 0.76 -13.37 -4.28
N PHE A 69 0.21 -13.95 -5.35
CA PHE A 69 -1.16 -13.68 -5.80
C PHE A 69 -2.23 -13.99 -4.73
N LEU A 70 -1.91 -14.84 -3.75
CA LEU A 70 -2.78 -15.13 -2.59
C LEU A 70 -2.95 -13.93 -1.64
N ALA A 71 -2.08 -12.92 -1.73
CA ALA A 71 -2.23 -11.63 -1.08
C ALA A 71 -3.20 -10.72 -1.85
N ASP A 72 -4.28 -11.31 -2.35
CA ASP A 72 -5.39 -10.62 -2.97
C ASP A 72 -6.29 -9.95 -1.90
N LEU A 73 -7.43 -9.43 -2.32
CA LEU A 73 -8.31 -8.65 -1.44
C LEU A 73 -8.96 -9.48 -0.32
N VAL A 74 -9.09 -10.82 -0.45
CA VAL A 74 -9.97 -11.60 0.43
C VAL A 74 -9.45 -12.99 0.81
N THR A 75 -8.59 -13.62 0.01
CA THR A 75 -8.27 -15.06 0.11
C THR A 75 -7.74 -15.47 1.48
N LEU A 76 -6.85 -14.66 2.11
CA LEU A 76 -6.26 -15.00 3.41
C LEU A 76 -7.25 -14.89 4.59
N ALA A 77 -8.46 -14.34 4.37
CA ALA A 77 -9.55 -14.32 5.36
C ALA A 77 -10.73 -15.22 4.93
N ASN A 78 -11.06 -15.22 3.64
CA ASN A 78 -12.16 -16.00 3.07
C ASN A 78 -11.80 -16.51 1.66
N PRO A 79 -11.20 -17.68 1.51
CA PRO A 79 -10.80 -18.24 0.22
C PRO A 79 -11.98 -18.61 -0.69
N THR A 80 -13.19 -18.69 -0.15
CA THR A 80 -14.42 -19.02 -0.91
C THR A 80 -15.15 -17.78 -1.41
N SER A 81 -14.64 -16.58 -1.12
CA SER A 81 -15.23 -15.33 -1.58
C SER A 81 -15.29 -15.25 -3.11
N PRO A 82 -16.38 -14.70 -3.70
CA PRO A 82 -16.44 -14.46 -5.14
C PRO A 82 -15.43 -13.39 -5.63
N TRP A 83 -14.81 -12.67 -4.72
CA TRP A 83 -13.88 -11.59 -5.01
C TRP A 83 -12.40 -12.02 -4.99
N THR A 84 -12.10 -13.33 -4.99
CA THR A 84 -10.72 -13.84 -5.08
C THR A 84 -10.09 -13.56 -6.45
N PHE A 85 -8.76 -13.43 -6.47
CA PHE A 85 -8.00 -13.33 -7.72
C PHE A 85 -8.23 -14.54 -8.65
N LEU A 86 -8.34 -15.74 -8.10
CA LEU A 86 -8.64 -16.94 -8.90
C LEU A 86 -10.02 -16.86 -9.56
N ASN A 87 -11.03 -16.29 -8.89
CA ASN A 87 -12.35 -16.09 -9.48
C ASN A 87 -12.32 -15.00 -10.57
N TYR A 88 -11.54 -13.94 -10.41
CA TYR A 88 -11.26 -12.98 -11.47
C TYR A 88 -10.68 -13.66 -12.72
N LEU A 89 -9.68 -14.51 -12.56
CA LEU A 89 -9.10 -15.28 -13.68
C LEU A 89 -10.13 -16.19 -14.34
N LYS A 90 -10.98 -16.85 -13.54
CA LYS A 90 -12.07 -17.69 -14.06
C LYS A 90 -13.08 -16.88 -14.86
N ALA A 91 -13.48 -15.70 -14.35
CA ALA A 91 -14.44 -14.81 -15.02
C ALA A 91 -13.92 -14.29 -16.37
N HIS A 92 -12.60 -14.23 -16.55
CA HIS A 92 -11.94 -13.83 -17.78
C HIS A 92 -11.41 -15.00 -18.63
N GLU A 93 -11.80 -16.23 -18.29
CA GLU A 93 -11.37 -17.47 -19.00
C GLU A 93 -9.84 -17.69 -19.01
N ARG A 94 -9.12 -17.13 -18.03
CA ARG A 94 -7.66 -17.13 -17.95
C ARG A 94 -7.07 -18.10 -16.92
N LEU A 95 -7.93 -18.90 -16.26
CA LEU A 95 -7.46 -19.75 -15.16
C LEU A 95 -6.47 -20.83 -15.64
N PHE A 96 -6.72 -21.50 -16.79
CA PHE A 96 -5.80 -22.48 -17.35
C PHE A 96 -4.50 -21.85 -17.87
N PRO A 97 -4.52 -20.75 -18.64
CA PRO A 97 -3.30 -20.02 -18.99
C PRO A 97 -2.46 -19.63 -17.78
N PHE A 98 -3.09 -19.16 -16.70
CA PHE A 98 -2.40 -18.80 -15.47
C PHE A 98 -1.80 -20.03 -14.77
N TYR A 99 -2.53 -21.14 -14.69
CA TYR A 99 -2.04 -22.39 -14.14
C TYR A 99 -0.76 -22.87 -14.88
N ASN A 100 -0.78 -22.86 -16.20
CA ASN A 100 0.35 -23.27 -17.02
C ASN A 100 1.55 -22.26 -16.96
N ALA A 101 1.29 -21.01 -16.60
CA ALA A 101 2.36 -20.01 -16.47
C ALA A 101 3.20 -20.20 -15.19
N GLU A 102 2.72 -20.99 -14.21
CA GLU A 102 3.41 -21.29 -12.93
C GLU A 102 3.89 -20.04 -12.19
N ARG A 103 3.14 -18.94 -12.28
CA ARG A 103 3.52 -17.66 -11.68
C ARG A 103 2.93 -17.52 -10.28
N PHE A 104 3.79 -17.45 -9.27
CA PHE A 104 3.37 -17.16 -7.90
C PHE A 104 3.26 -15.66 -7.63
N HIS A 105 4.10 -14.85 -8.26
CA HIS A 105 4.04 -13.38 -8.24
C HIS A 105 3.52 -12.88 -9.57
N ILE A 106 2.44 -12.10 -9.51
CA ILE A 106 1.78 -11.54 -10.69
C ILE A 106 2.32 -10.14 -11.03
N GLU A 107 2.08 -9.71 -12.24
CA GLU A 107 2.42 -8.36 -12.66
C GLU A 107 1.55 -7.32 -11.94
N ARG A 108 2.11 -6.15 -11.68
CA ARG A 108 1.40 -5.04 -11.02
C ARG A 108 0.20 -4.58 -11.83
N ALA A 109 0.31 -4.57 -13.16
CA ALA A 109 -0.78 -4.27 -14.07
C ALA A 109 -1.95 -5.27 -13.95
N GLU A 110 -1.64 -6.57 -13.73
CA GLU A 110 -2.68 -7.58 -13.51
C GLU A 110 -3.37 -7.42 -12.16
N TYR A 111 -2.63 -7.08 -11.11
CA TYR A 111 -3.22 -6.77 -9.81
C TYR A 111 -4.14 -5.54 -9.87
N ASP A 112 -3.73 -4.48 -10.58
CA ASP A 112 -4.56 -3.31 -10.81
C ASP A 112 -5.83 -3.65 -11.61
N ALA A 113 -5.71 -4.48 -12.67
CA ALA A 113 -6.86 -4.95 -13.45
C ALA A 113 -7.84 -5.78 -12.60
N TYR A 114 -7.32 -6.65 -11.74
CA TYR A 114 -8.14 -7.40 -10.77
C TYR A 114 -8.87 -6.47 -9.79
N CYS A 115 -8.18 -5.52 -9.19
CA CYS A 115 -8.82 -4.56 -8.28
C CYS A 115 -9.87 -3.69 -9.00
N ARG A 116 -9.61 -3.29 -10.25
CA ARG A 116 -10.61 -2.60 -11.08
C ARG A 116 -11.82 -3.49 -11.35
N TRP A 117 -11.61 -4.75 -11.68
CA TRP A 117 -12.72 -5.68 -11.86
C TRP A 117 -13.59 -5.77 -10.58
N VAL A 118 -12.99 -5.94 -9.41
CA VAL A 118 -13.73 -5.95 -8.14
C VAL A 118 -14.47 -4.64 -7.94
N SER A 119 -13.80 -3.50 -8.14
CA SER A 119 -14.39 -2.17 -7.91
C SER A 119 -15.58 -1.85 -8.82
N HIS A 120 -15.63 -2.42 -10.02
CA HIS A 120 -16.76 -2.25 -10.94
C HIS A 120 -17.97 -3.12 -10.60
N HIS A 121 -17.77 -4.24 -9.91
CA HIS A 121 -18.85 -5.20 -9.63
C HIS A 121 -19.35 -5.14 -8.18
N LEU A 122 -18.55 -4.56 -7.27
CA LEU A 122 -18.89 -4.46 -5.86
C LEU A 122 -19.78 -3.23 -5.61
N PRO A 123 -20.97 -3.41 -4.99
CA PRO A 123 -21.85 -2.29 -4.65
C PRO A 123 -21.28 -1.48 -3.46
N GLY A 124 -21.81 -0.26 -3.27
CA GLY A 124 -21.46 0.62 -2.15
C GLY A 124 -20.12 1.35 -2.31
N LEU A 125 -19.54 1.37 -3.50
CA LEU A 125 -18.34 2.14 -3.84
C LEU A 125 -18.74 3.39 -4.60
N HIS A 126 -18.37 4.57 -4.08
CA HIS A 126 -18.71 5.87 -4.62
C HIS A 126 -17.44 6.59 -5.09
N PHE A 127 -17.14 6.48 -6.38
CA PHE A 127 -16.05 7.22 -7.04
C PHE A 127 -16.51 8.63 -7.41
N GLY A 128 -15.57 9.58 -7.52
CA GLY A 128 -15.88 11.00 -7.74
C GLY A 128 -16.52 11.66 -6.51
N HIS A 129 -16.30 11.12 -5.31
CA HIS A 129 -16.81 11.66 -4.07
C HIS A 129 -15.67 11.99 -3.12
N GLN A 130 -15.42 13.28 -2.91
CA GLN A 130 -14.42 13.77 -1.97
C GLN A 130 -15.05 13.98 -0.60
N ILE A 131 -14.51 13.39 0.44
CA ILE A 131 -14.88 13.70 1.82
C ILE A 131 -14.11 14.95 2.24
N ASP A 132 -14.83 16.03 2.54
CA ASP A 132 -14.28 17.33 2.87
C ASP A 132 -14.02 17.47 4.37
N ALA A 133 -14.96 16.97 5.19
CA ALA A 133 -14.87 17.03 6.66
C ALA A 133 -15.65 15.91 7.32
N VAL A 134 -15.16 15.51 8.50
CA VAL A 134 -15.85 14.58 9.40
C VAL A 134 -16.02 15.24 10.77
N ARG A 135 -17.22 15.13 11.34
CA ARG A 135 -17.56 15.64 12.68
C ARG A 135 -18.27 14.57 13.50
N TRP A 136 -18.19 14.67 14.82
CA TRP A 136 -19.00 13.87 15.73
C TRP A 136 -20.27 14.63 16.13
N ASN A 137 -21.41 14.05 15.85
CA ASN A 137 -22.70 14.57 16.28
C ASN A 137 -23.08 13.93 17.62
N HIS A 138 -23.12 14.74 18.68
CA HIS A 138 -23.41 14.30 20.04
C HIS A 138 -24.88 13.91 20.26
N ASP A 139 -25.80 14.53 19.52
CA ASP A 139 -27.24 14.29 19.68
C ASP A 139 -27.66 12.94 19.07
N HIS A 140 -27.08 12.61 17.93
CA HIS A 140 -27.38 11.36 17.22
C HIS A 140 -26.39 10.23 17.51
N LEU A 141 -25.26 10.50 18.18
CA LEU A 141 -24.15 9.58 18.42
C LEU A 141 -23.62 8.95 17.10
N LEU A 142 -23.44 9.79 16.09
CA LEU A 142 -23.02 9.41 14.74
C LEU A 142 -21.88 10.31 14.25
N PHE A 143 -21.11 9.80 13.32
CA PHE A 143 -20.24 10.64 12.49
C PHE A 143 -21.06 11.29 11.37
N GLU A 144 -20.85 12.57 11.14
CA GLU A 144 -21.31 13.34 9.98
C GLU A 144 -20.15 13.46 9.00
N LEU A 145 -20.37 13.09 7.75
CA LEU A 145 -19.41 13.19 6.65
C LEU A 145 -19.95 14.20 5.64
N ASP A 146 -19.33 15.38 5.55
CA ASP A 146 -19.60 16.29 4.45
C ASP A 146 -18.78 15.84 3.25
N TYR A 147 -19.42 15.75 2.08
CA TYR A 147 -18.77 15.33 0.85
C TYR A 147 -19.16 16.22 -0.33
N THR A 148 -18.24 16.30 -1.29
CA THR A 148 -18.44 16.92 -2.60
C THR A 148 -18.40 15.86 -3.69
N GLU A 149 -19.45 15.79 -4.50
CA GLU A 149 -19.46 15.02 -5.75
C GLU A 149 -18.69 15.79 -6.82
N LEU A 150 -17.74 15.13 -7.45
CA LEU A 150 -16.90 15.66 -8.51
C LEU A 150 -17.32 15.10 -9.86
N ASP A 151 -17.24 15.90 -10.90
CA ASP A 151 -17.39 15.39 -12.25
C ASP A 151 -16.09 14.74 -12.79
N ALA A 152 -16.11 14.30 -14.04
CA ALA A 152 -14.98 13.65 -14.67
C ALA A 152 -13.75 14.58 -14.82
N THR A 153 -13.93 15.90 -14.72
CA THR A 153 -12.86 16.91 -14.76
C THR A 153 -12.34 17.28 -13.37
N GLY A 154 -12.99 16.76 -12.31
CA GLY A 154 -12.69 17.07 -10.92
C GLY A 154 -13.37 18.33 -10.38
N GLU A 155 -14.31 18.91 -11.14
CA GLU A 155 -15.09 20.06 -10.70
C GLU A 155 -16.26 19.64 -9.81
N ALA A 156 -16.58 20.47 -8.80
CA ALA A 156 -17.67 20.21 -7.86
C ALA A 156 -19.05 20.31 -8.55
N ARG A 157 -19.87 19.25 -8.41
CA ARG A 157 -21.24 19.19 -8.94
C ARG A 157 -22.30 19.33 -7.86
N HIS A 158 -22.10 18.65 -6.75
CA HIS A 158 -23.07 18.59 -5.67
C HIS A 158 -22.36 18.43 -4.33
N MET A 159 -22.90 19.05 -3.28
CA MET A 159 -22.45 18.87 -1.90
C MET A 159 -23.51 18.13 -1.12
N GLY A 160 -23.11 17.16 -0.32
CA GLY A 160 -24.01 16.35 0.45
C GLY A 160 -23.46 16.02 1.84
N ARG A 161 -24.30 15.35 2.63
CA ARG A 161 -23.92 14.87 3.95
C ARG A 161 -24.38 13.44 4.16
N GLY A 162 -23.49 12.61 4.67
CA GLY A 162 -23.75 11.25 5.10
C GLY A 162 -23.62 11.10 6.61
N TYR A 163 -24.17 9.99 7.14
CA TYR A 163 -24.09 9.64 8.55
C TYR A 163 -23.62 8.20 8.73
N ALA A 164 -22.71 7.97 9.67
CA ALA A 164 -22.15 6.64 9.91
C ALA A 164 -21.94 6.39 11.41
N ARG A 165 -22.07 5.11 11.82
CA ARG A 165 -21.75 4.65 13.18
C ARG A 165 -20.26 4.46 13.39
N ALA A 166 -19.56 4.04 12.36
CA ALA A 166 -18.13 3.79 12.35
C ALA A 166 -17.48 4.34 11.07
N LEU A 167 -16.18 4.66 11.15
CA LEU A 167 -15.39 5.11 10.01
C LEU A 167 -14.18 4.21 9.80
N VAL A 168 -13.71 4.13 8.55
CA VAL A 168 -12.40 3.59 8.23
C VAL A 168 -11.64 4.53 7.29
N LEU A 169 -10.43 4.92 7.70
CA LEU A 169 -9.55 5.80 6.97
C LEU A 169 -8.55 4.97 6.17
N GLY A 170 -8.71 4.94 4.85
CA GLY A 170 -7.84 4.25 3.91
C GLY A 170 -7.30 5.21 2.83
N VAL A 171 -6.91 6.41 3.23
CA VAL A 171 -6.52 7.52 2.34
C VAL A 171 -5.17 7.31 1.64
N GLY A 172 -4.43 6.26 2.01
CA GLY A 172 -3.19 5.85 1.35
C GLY A 172 -2.01 6.77 1.63
N THR A 173 -1.13 6.85 0.66
CA THR A 173 0.15 7.56 0.74
C THR A 173 0.25 8.61 -0.37
N GLU A 174 1.22 9.53 -0.21
CA GLU A 174 1.57 10.53 -1.22
C GLU A 174 3.06 10.50 -1.53
N PRO A 175 3.50 10.93 -2.70
CA PRO A 175 4.91 11.04 -3.07
C PRO A 175 5.71 11.83 -2.05
N HIS A 176 6.90 11.32 -1.70
CA HIS A 176 7.83 12.03 -0.83
C HIS A 176 8.92 12.70 -1.66
N VAL A 177 8.90 14.02 -1.71
CA VAL A 177 9.95 14.82 -2.35
C VAL A 177 10.92 15.31 -1.28
N PRO A 178 12.25 15.06 -1.40
CA PRO A 178 13.25 15.63 -0.51
C PRO A 178 13.28 17.15 -0.57
N ALA A 179 13.41 17.82 0.58
CA ALA A 179 13.36 19.27 0.69
C ALA A 179 14.26 20.04 -0.31
N PRO A 180 15.50 19.61 -0.62
CA PRO A 180 16.34 20.30 -1.60
C PRO A 180 15.79 20.31 -3.03
N LEU A 181 14.86 19.39 -3.34
CA LEU A 181 14.29 19.22 -4.69
C LEU A 181 12.86 19.75 -4.80
N CYS A 182 12.19 20.05 -3.68
CA CYS A 182 10.84 20.61 -3.68
C CYS A 182 10.67 21.83 -4.59
N PRO A 183 11.59 22.83 -4.61
CA PRO A 183 11.42 24.01 -5.44
C PRO A 183 11.47 23.73 -6.95
N LEU A 184 11.96 22.56 -7.37
CA LEU A 184 12.13 22.20 -8.78
C LEU A 184 10.98 21.37 -9.33
N VAL A 185 10.31 20.57 -8.48
CA VAL A 185 9.25 19.64 -8.90
C VAL A 185 8.06 20.38 -9.50
N ASP A 186 7.64 21.49 -8.88
CA ASP A 186 6.47 22.26 -9.34
C ASP A 186 6.83 23.40 -10.31
N THR A 187 8.08 23.42 -10.79
CA THR A 187 8.52 24.47 -11.71
C THR A 187 8.22 24.08 -13.16
N PRO A 188 7.36 24.81 -13.89
CA PRO A 188 7.03 24.50 -15.27
C PRO A 188 8.26 24.39 -16.18
N GLY A 189 8.31 23.36 -17.01
CA GLY A 189 9.40 23.11 -17.95
C GLY A 189 10.70 22.61 -17.30
N VAL A 190 10.68 22.26 -16.01
CA VAL A 190 11.80 21.61 -15.32
C VAL A 190 11.50 20.12 -15.20
N PRO A 191 12.29 19.23 -15.83
CA PRO A 191 12.01 17.81 -15.84
C PRO A 191 12.49 17.15 -14.53
N VAL A 192 11.88 17.52 -13.41
CA VAL A 192 12.03 16.86 -12.10
C VAL A 192 10.68 16.27 -11.72
N ILE A 193 10.57 14.96 -11.78
CA ILE A 193 9.31 14.24 -11.54
C ILE A 193 9.48 13.22 -10.40
N HIS A 194 8.38 12.89 -9.74
CA HIS A 194 8.37 11.72 -8.87
C HIS A 194 8.10 10.44 -9.68
N SER A 195 8.64 9.30 -9.24
CA SER A 195 8.40 8.00 -9.90
C SER A 195 6.92 7.60 -9.98
N ALA A 196 6.06 8.21 -9.17
CA ALA A 196 4.61 8.03 -9.25
C ALA A 196 4.03 8.44 -10.61
N ASP A 197 4.69 9.33 -11.34
CA ASP A 197 4.26 9.90 -12.61
C ASP A 197 5.16 9.45 -13.77
N TYR A 198 5.99 8.40 -13.53
CA TYR A 198 7.02 7.98 -14.47
C TYR A 198 6.47 7.64 -15.86
N LEU A 199 5.41 6.83 -15.97
CA LEU A 199 4.89 6.40 -17.27
C LEU A 199 4.30 7.55 -18.08
N GLU A 200 3.77 8.59 -17.43
CA GLU A 200 3.30 9.81 -18.11
C GLU A 200 4.44 10.56 -18.80
N HIS A 201 5.64 10.52 -18.21
CA HIS A 201 6.82 11.24 -18.70
C HIS A 201 7.85 10.34 -19.40
N ARG A 202 7.58 9.03 -19.51
CA ARG A 202 8.53 8.03 -19.98
C ARG A 202 9.15 8.35 -21.34
N GLU A 203 8.32 8.70 -22.32
CA GLU A 203 8.79 8.98 -23.68
C GLU A 203 9.69 10.24 -23.73
N ALA A 204 9.35 11.28 -22.97
CA ALA A 204 10.18 12.46 -22.84
C ALA A 204 11.52 12.14 -22.16
N LEU A 205 11.51 11.30 -21.12
CA LEU A 205 12.72 10.84 -20.46
C LEU A 205 13.60 9.98 -21.37
N LEU A 206 13.02 9.12 -22.21
CA LEU A 206 13.77 8.33 -23.19
C LEU A 206 14.46 9.18 -24.25
N ALA A 207 13.86 10.33 -24.63
CA ALA A 207 14.41 11.28 -25.57
C ALA A 207 15.45 12.25 -24.96
N THR A 208 15.56 12.29 -23.61
CA THR A 208 16.47 13.19 -22.88
C THR A 208 17.89 12.61 -22.87
N GLY A 209 18.94 13.40 -23.09
CA GLY A 209 20.32 12.92 -23.14
C GLY A 209 20.81 12.32 -21.81
N HIS A 210 20.62 13.05 -20.71
CA HIS A 210 21.09 12.62 -19.38
C HIS A 210 19.97 12.63 -18.36
N VAL A 211 19.66 11.46 -17.77
CA VAL A 211 18.65 11.27 -16.73
C VAL A 211 19.27 10.74 -15.44
N THR A 212 18.92 11.36 -14.32
CA THR A 212 19.34 10.91 -12.99
C THR A 212 18.16 10.33 -12.21
N VAL A 213 18.25 9.06 -11.81
CA VAL A 213 17.31 8.42 -10.91
C VAL A 213 17.83 8.53 -9.47
N VAL A 214 16.99 9.02 -8.55
CA VAL A 214 17.36 9.21 -7.13
C VAL A 214 16.51 8.30 -6.25
N GLY A 215 17.14 7.32 -5.60
CA GLY A 215 16.50 6.37 -4.68
C GLY A 215 16.85 4.93 -4.96
N SER A 216 16.97 4.11 -3.91
CA SER A 216 17.43 2.71 -3.94
C SER A 216 16.32 1.69 -3.67
N GLY A 217 15.06 2.08 -3.68
CA GLY A 217 13.95 1.16 -3.53
C GLY A 217 13.53 0.53 -4.86
N GLN A 218 12.52 -0.37 -4.81
CA GLN A 218 12.00 -1.08 -5.98
C GLN A 218 11.63 -0.14 -7.13
N SER A 219 10.94 0.97 -6.86
CA SER A 219 10.54 1.93 -7.91
C SER A 219 11.74 2.55 -8.63
N GLY A 220 12.85 2.83 -7.91
CA GLY A 220 14.08 3.34 -8.53
C GLY A 220 14.75 2.31 -9.41
N ALA A 221 14.77 1.06 -8.98
CA ALA A 221 15.32 -0.06 -9.74
C ALA A 221 14.51 -0.33 -11.03
N GLU A 222 13.19 -0.35 -10.94
CA GLU A 222 12.30 -0.56 -12.09
C GLU A 222 12.42 0.57 -13.12
N VAL A 223 12.41 1.83 -12.66
CA VAL A 223 12.61 2.99 -13.55
C VAL A 223 13.98 2.95 -14.20
N PHE A 224 15.05 2.67 -13.45
CA PHE A 224 16.40 2.56 -13.99
C PHE A 224 16.48 1.45 -15.04
N LEU A 225 15.92 0.28 -14.75
CA LEU A 225 15.94 -0.87 -15.66
C LEU A 225 15.14 -0.60 -16.94
N ASP A 226 13.97 0.03 -16.84
CA ASP A 226 13.16 0.37 -18.02
C ASP A 226 13.88 1.40 -18.91
N LEU A 227 14.45 2.44 -18.34
CA LEU A 227 15.28 3.41 -19.08
C LEU A 227 16.51 2.72 -19.70
N LEU A 228 17.22 1.87 -18.96
CA LEU A 228 18.38 1.15 -19.44
C LEU A 228 18.01 0.26 -20.64
N ARG A 229 16.94 -0.52 -20.57
CA ARG A 229 16.52 -1.42 -21.64
C ARG A 229 16.10 -0.70 -22.93
N ASN A 230 15.54 0.50 -22.81
CA ASN A 230 14.94 1.23 -23.93
C ASN A 230 15.82 2.35 -24.51
N ARG A 231 17.04 2.55 -23.99
CA ARG A 231 18.01 3.51 -24.53
C ARG A 231 19.07 2.81 -25.38
N PRO A 232 19.62 3.49 -26.41
CA PRO A 232 20.65 2.91 -27.27
C PRO A 232 21.91 2.53 -26.48
N PRO A 233 22.56 1.37 -26.77
CA PRO A 233 23.83 1.02 -26.16
C PRO A 233 24.92 2.05 -26.41
N GLY A 234 25.66 2.43 -25.38
CA GLY A 234 26.74 3.43 -25.44
C GLY A 234 26.26 4.89 -25.43
N ALA A 235 24.95 5.12 -25.35
CA ALA A 235 24.34 6.44 -25.23
C ALA A 235 23.21 6.43 -24.16
N GLU A 236 23.42 5.65 -23.10
CA GLU A 236 22.42 5.51 -22.04
C GLU A 236 22.21 6.80 -21.26
N GLY A 237 23.27 7.51 -20.94
CA GLY A 237 23.23 8.79 -20.22
C GLY A 237 22.50 8.65 -18.87
N LEU A 238 22.69 7.53 -18.13
CA LEU A 238 21.96 7.22 -16.95
C LEU A 238 22.82 7.30 -15.68
N HIS A 239 22.34 8.06 -14.70
CA HIS A 239 22.90 8.08 -13.36
C HIS A 239 21.88 7.55 -12.35
N TRP A 240 22.30 6.65 -11.46
CA TRP A 240 21.47 6.15 -10.39
C TRP A 240 22.12 6.44 -9.04
N LEU A 241 21.52 7.34 -8.27
CA LEU A 241 22.06 7.86 -7.02
C LEU A 241 21.21 7.37 -5.84
N THR A 242 21.86 6.95 -4.76
CA THR A 242 21.16 6.58 -3.54
C THR A 242 21.90 7.00 -2.29
N ARG A 243 21.13 7.39 -1.26
CA ARG A 243 21.63 7.72 0.07
C ARG A 243 22.10 6.49 0.86
N THR A 244 21.54 5.31 0.58
CA THR A 244 21.95 4.06 1.22
C THR A 244 23.37 3.71 0.82
N PRO A 245 24.16 3.06 1.67
CA PRO A 245 25.57 2.73 1.39
C PRO A 245 25.74 1.66 0.30
N ALA A 246 24.64 1.01 -0.09
CA ALA A 246 24.59 0.03 -1.17
C ALA A 246 23.19 0.00 -1.82
N PHE A 247 23.12 -0.52 -3.05
CA PHE A 247 21.89 -1.04 -3.62
C PHE A 247 21.66 -2.42 -2.99
N ALA A 248 20.62 -2.55 -2.18
CA ALA A 248 20.47 -3.73 -1.33
C ALA A 248 19.18 -4.50 -1.66
N PRO A 249 19.23 -5.84 -1.58
CA PRO A 249 18.06 -6.67 -1.79
C PRO A 249 17.06 -6.49 -0.66
N MET A 250 15.78 -6.72 -0.99
CA MET A 250 14.74 -6.92 -0.01
C MET A 250 14.90 -8.29 0.65
N GLU A 251 14.62 -8.39 1.95
CA GLU A 251 14.70 -9.63 2.69
C GLU A 251 13.47 -10.51 2.39
N TYR A 252 13.69 -11.60 1.67
CA TYR A 252 12.65 -12.56 1.26
C TYR A 252 12.87 -13.97 1.78
N SER A 253 13.76 -14.17 2.76
CA SER A 253 13.87 -15.47 3.41
C SER A 253 12.54 -15.85 4.06
N LYS A 254 12.18 -17.13 4.02
CA LYS A 254 10.86 -17.60 4.52
C LYS A 254 10.61 -17.23 5.97
N LEU A 255 11.65 -17.31 6.82
CA LEU A 255 11.56 -16.88 8.23
C LEU A 255 11.54 -15.34 8.37
N GLY A 256 12.23 -14.62 7.48
CA GLY A 256 12.14 -13.15 7.40
C GLY A 256 10.75 -12.67 7.05
N LEU A 257 10.07 -13.35 6.13
CA LEU A 257 8.69 -13.04 5.73
C LEU A 257 7.66 -13.25 6.87
N GLU A 258 7.99 -14.01 7.92
CA GLU A 258 7.10 -14.13 9.09
C GLU A 258 6.91 -12.81 9.86
N HIS A 259 7.71 -11.78 9.60
CA HIS A 259 7.46 -10.41 10.06
C HIS A 259 6.21 -9.76 9.42
N PHE A 260 5.65 -10.38 8.37
CA PHE A 260 4.40 -9.97 7.72
C PHE A 260 3.23 -10.87 8.11
N THR A 261 3.21 -11.34 9.35
CA THR A 261 2.13 -12.17 9.89
C THR A 261 1.37 -11.47 11.01
N PRO A 262 0.12 -11.89 11.27
CA PRO A 262 -0.64 -11.47 12.44
C PRO A 262 0.11 -11.65 13.76
N ASP A 263 0.88 -12.73 13.93
CA ASP A 263 1.66 -12.97 15.17
C ASP A 263 2.70 -11.88 15.39
N TYR A 264 3.42 -11.47 14.35
CA TYR A 264 4.36 -10.36 14.46
C TYR A 264 3.66 -9.02 14.71
N ALA A 265 2.54 -8.76 14.04
CA ALA A 265 1.77 -7.54 14.25
C ALA A 265 1.31 -7.39 15.71
N ARG A 266 0.79 -8.48 16.33
CA ARG A 266 0.42 -8.51 17.75
C ARG A 266 1.62 -8.30 18.67
N TYR A 267 2.73 -9.01 18.41
CA TYR A 267 3.98 -8.82 19.16
C TYR A 267 4.47 -7.38 19.10
N PHE A 268 4.56 -6.82 17.89
CA PHE A 268 5.04 -5.46 17.70
C PHE A 268 4.15 -4.43 18.40
N HIS A 269 2.82 -4.58 18.32
CA HIS A 269 1.86 -3.69 18.97
C HIS A 269 2.02 -3.69 20.50
N ALA A 270 2.31 -4.83 21.11
CA ALA A 270 2.51 -4.97 22.55
C ALA A 270 3.83 -4.36 23.07
N LEU A 271 4.77 -4.03 22.19
CA LEU A 271 6.04 -3.42 22.57
C LEU A 271 5.86 -1.97 23.07
N PRO A 272 6.73 -1.50 23.97
CA PRO A 272 6.80 -0.09 24.35
C PRO A 272 7.03 0.81 23.11
N GLU A 273 6.42 1.99 23.11
CA GLU A 273 6.49 2.96 22.00
C GLU A 273 7.93 3.26 21.57
N CYS A 274 8.82 3.52 22.53
CA CYS A 274 10.23 3.82 22.26
C CYS A 274 10.95 2.66 21.57
N VAL A 275 10.57 1.40 21.86
CA VAL A 275 11.14 0.22 21.22
C VAL A 275 10.61 0.09 19.79
N ARG A 276 9.30 0.27 19.57
CA ARG A 276 8.69 0.27 18.24
C ARG A 276 9.34 1.30 17.31
N ASP A 277 9.57 2.52 17.81
CA ASP A 277 10.18 3.62 17.07
C ASP A 277 11.64 3.35 16.67
N GLN A 278 12.37 2.57 17.46
CA GLN A 278 13.72 2.15 17.10
C GLN A 278 13.75 0.95 16.14
N LEU A 279 12.74 0.09 16.24
CA LEU A 279 12.71 -1.18 15.51
C LEU A 279 12.38 -0.98 14.04
N VAL A 280 11.36 -0.16 13.71
CA VAL A 280 10.93 0.08 12.32
C VAL A 280 12.08 0.54 11.41
N PRO A 281 12.89 1.56 11.76
CA PRO A 281 14.01 1.96 10.90
C PRO A 281 15.09 0.88 10.73
N ARG A 282 15.27 0.00 11.72
CA ARG A 282 16.26 -1.09 11.64
C ARG A 282 15.80 -2.23 10.72
N GLN A 283 14.51 -2.36 10.49
CA GLN A 283 13.90 -3.38 9.64
C GLN A 283 13.74 -2.92 8.18
N TRP A 284 14.48 -1.90 7.76
CA TRP A 284 14.33 -1.30 6.43
C TRP A 284 14.44 -2.29 5.27
N GLN A 285 15.24 -3.34 5.39
CA GLN A 285 15.38 -4.37 4.35
C GLN A 285 14.09 -5.16 4.10
N LEU A 286 13.18 -5.23 5.07
CA LEU A 286 11.90 -5.89 4.89
C LEU A 286 10.93 -5.10 3.97
N TYR A 287 11.13 -3.77 3.78
CA TYR A 287 10.16 -2.94 3.07
C TYR A 287 10.74 -1.84 2.18
N LYS A 288 12.07 -1.72 2.06
CA LYS A 288 12.75 -0.68 1.28
C LYS A 288 13.84 -1.20 0.33
N GLY A 289 14.04 -2.49 0.27
CA GLY A 289 15.02 -3.12 -0.62
C GLY A 289 14.49 -3.24 -2.06
N ILE A 290 15.28 -3.88 -2.90
CA ILE A 290 14.98 -4.21 -4.29
C ILE A 290 14.71 -5.70 -4.39
N ALA A 291 13.71 -6.13 -5.16
CA ALA A 291 13.49 -7.54 -5.45
C ALA A 291 14.73 -8.16 -6.11
N HIS A 292 15.09 -9.37 -5.68
CA HIS A 292 16.28 -10.07 -6.17
C HIS A 292 16.27 -10.21 -7.70
N ASP A 293 15.13 -10.59 -8.27
CA ASP A 293 14.96 -10.73 -9.73
C ASP A 293 15.26 -9.40 -10.45
N THR A 294 14.75 -8.27 -9.92
CA THR A 294 15.00 -6.95 -10.52
C THR A 294 16.48 -6.57 -10.45
N MET A 295 17.18 -6.90 -9.33
CA MET A 295 18.63 -6.68 -9.25
C MET A 295 19.40 -7.52 -10.24
N THR A 296 19.02 -8.79 -10.40
CA THR A 296 19.60 -9.71 -11.38
C THR A 296 19.40 -9.18 -12.78
N ASP A 297 18.19 -8.78 -13.13
CA ASP A 297 17.85 -8.21 -14.44
C ASP A 297 18.68 -6.95 -14.77
N ILE A 298 18.88 -6.07 -13.79
CA ILE A 298 19.72 -4.87 -13.95
C ILE A 298 21.17 -5.28 -14.25
N HIS A 299 21.73 -6.18 -13.45
CA HIS A 299 23.11 -6.61 -13.60
C HIS A 299 23.33 -7.32 -14.94
N ASP A 300 22.41 -8.21 -15.33
CA ASP A 300 22.47 -8.94 -16.60
C ASP A 300 22.37 -8.01 -17.81
N GLU A 301 21.52 -6.97 -17.72
CA GLU A 301 21.41 -5.97 -18.78
C GLU A 301 22.70 -5.12 -18.88
N LEU A 302 23.26 -4.67 -17.76
CA LEU A 302 24.55 -3.97 -17.73
C LEU A 302 25.67 -4.86 -18.34
N TYR A 303 25.74 -6.13 -17.92
CA TYR A 303 26.72 -7.09 -18.44
C TYR A 303 26.53 -7.31 -19.95
N ARG A 304 25.29 -7.49 -20.40
CA ARG A 304 24.95 -7.68 -21.83
C ARG A 304 25.48 -6.52 -22.70
N ARG A 305 25.44 -5.29 -22.17
CA ARG A 305 25.91 -4.10 -22.88
C ARG A 305 27.42 -4.02 -23.02
N THR A 306 28.20 -4.76 -22.25
CA THR A 306 29.65 -4.82 -22.39
C THR A 306 30.13 -5.75 -23.52
N ARG A 307 29.26 -6.57 -24.14
CA ARG A 307 29.63 -7.62 -25.06
C ARG A 307 30.40 -7.15 -26.33
N HIS A 308 30.15 -5.91 -26.74
CA HIS A 308 30.79 -5.35 -27.96
C HIS A 308 31.99 -4.46 -27.63
N GLY A 309 32.50 -4.56 -26.40
CA GLY A 309 33.59 -3.75 -25.87
C GLY A 309 33.11 -2.43 -25.24
N GLY A 310 33.83 -1.98 -24.24
CA GLY A 310 33.47 -0.78 -23.47
C GLY A 310 32.44 -1.03 -22.34
N TRP A 311 32.22 0.02 -21.55
CA TRP A 311 31.21 0.05 -20.49
C TRP A 311 29.99 0.82 -20.98
N PRO A 312 28.78 0.47 -20.54
CA PRO A 312 27.59 1.29 -20.81
C PRO A 312 27.77 2.69 -20.18
N ASP A 313 27.16 3.69 -20.81
CA ASP A 313 27.16 5.07 -20.30
C ASP A 313 26.20 5.20 -19.11
N THR A 314 26.58 4.52 -18.02
CA THR A 314 25.82 4.48 -16.77
C THR A 314 26.73 4.71 -15.57
N VAL A 315 26.21 5.42 -14.55
CA VAL A 315 26.89 5.62 -13.28
C VAL A 315 25.96 5.29 -12.13
N LEU A 316 26.34 4.29 -11.34
CA LEU A 316 25.60 3.85 -10.15
C LEU A 316 26.39 4.26 -8.90
N THR A 317 25.89 5.23 -8.13
CA THR A 317 26.61 5.76 -6.97
C THR A 317 25.77 5.63 -5.69
N PRO A 318 26.07 4.64 -4.84
CA PRO A 318 25.50 4.55 -3.50
C PRO A 318 26.18 5.52 -2.53
N GLY A 319 25.58 5.75 -1.36
CA GLY A 319 26.13 6.59 -0.28
C GLY A 319 26.07 8.10 -0.54
N VAL A 320 25.27 8.54 -1.52
CA VAL A 320 25.22 9.95 -1.97
C VAL A 320 23.90 10.61 -1.56
N THR A 321 24.03 11.79 -0.93
CA THR A 321 22.89 12.65 -0.60
C THR A 321 22.90 13.90 -1.49
N VAL A 322 21.75 14.23 -2.07
CA VAL A 322 21.54 15.55 -2.70
C VAL A 322 21.33 16.59 -1.61
N ARG A 323 22.26 17.53 -1.48
CA ARG A 323 22.23 18.60 -0.47
C ARG A 323 21.46 19.82 -0.94
N THR A 324 21.70 20.24 -2.16
CA THR A 324 20.98 21.32 -2.83
C THR A 324 20.81 20.99 -4.29
N ALA A 325 19.84 21.61 -4.92
CA ALA A 325 19.59 21.48 -6.34
C ALA A 325 19.19 22.84 -6.93
N GLY A 326 19.53 23.05 -8.19
CA GLY A 326 19.24 24.29 -8.89
C GLY A 326 19.32 24.14 -10.39
N ARG A 327 19.25 25.26 -11.12
CA ARG A 327 19.41 25.33 -12.57
C ARG A 327 20.68 26.06 -12.95
N THR A 328 21.38 25.57 -13.94
CA THR A 328 22.50 26.26 -14.58
C THR A 328 22.00 27.39 -15.50
N ALA A 329 22.89 28.28 -15.90
CA ALA A 329 22.58 29.28 -16.92
C ALA A 329 22.11 28.69 -18.27
N ALA A 330 22.54 27.47 -18.58
CA ALA A 330 22.10 26.71 -19.74
C ALA A 330 20.78 25.91 -19.50
N ALA A 331 20.02 26.27 -18.47
CA ALA A 331 18.76 25.64 -18.09
C ALA A 331 18.81 24.14 -17.73
N ARG A 332 20.01 23.56 -17.56
CA ARG A 332 20.19 22.18 -17.08
C ARG A 332 20.07 22.13 -15.55
N LEU A 333 19.80 20.96 -15.02
CA LEU A 333 19.73 20.71 -13.57
C LEU A 333 21.15 20.53 -13.00
N GLU A 334 21.41 21.16 -11.87
CA GLU A 334 22.65 21.03 -11.12
C GLU A 334 22.34 20.50 -9.72
N LEU A 335 22.85 19.31 -9.41
CA LEU A 335 22.72 18.68 -8.11
C LEU A 335 24.04 18.78 -7.35
N HIS A 336 24.01 19.31 -6.15
CA HIS A 336 25.15 19.30 -5.25
C HIS A 336 25.09 18.05 -4.37
N LEU A 337 26.07 17.19 -4.56
CA LEU A 337 26.13 15.86 -3.96
C LEU A 337 27.14 15.83 -2.82
N GLU A 338 26.84 15.03 -1.79
CA GLU A 338 27.77 14.72 -0.70
C GLU A 338 27.79 13.22 -0.48
N HIS A 339 28.99 12.62 -0.55
CA HIS A 339 29.18 11.18 -0.31
C HIS A 339 29.44 10.94 1.19
N ALA A 340 28.60 10.13 1.84
CA ALA A 340 28.58 9.98 3.31
C ALA A 340 29.88 9.41 3.89
N GLN A 341 30.51 8.44 3.21
CA GLN A 341 31.72 7.78 3.70
C GLN A 341 33.01 8.57 3.38
N GLN A 342 33.06 9.28 2.25
CA GLN A 342 34.22 10.04 1.85
C GLN A 342 34.24 11.46 2.42
N GLY A 343 33.06 12.00 2.82
CA GLY A 343 32.90 13.42 3.12
C GLY A 343 33.09 14.33 1.88
N ALA A 344 33.28 13.73 0.71
CA ALA A 344 33.51 14.46 -0.53
C ALA A 344 32.24 15.10 -1.04
N ARG A 345 32.41 16.28 -1.65
CA ARG A 345 31.32 17.02 -2.34
C ARG A 345 31.61 17.14 -3.82
N SER A 346 30.58 17.01 -4.63
CA SER A 346 30.67 17.15 -6.09
C SER A 346 29.45 17.85 -6.66
N ARG A 347 29.59 18.33 -7.88
CA ARG A 347 28.50 18.85 -8.70
C ARG A 347 28.16 17.80 -9.76
N HIS A 348 26.88 17.56 -9.94
CA HIS A 348 26.36 16.67 -10.97
C HIS A 348 25.38 17.45 -11.85
N ILE A 349 25.64 17.47 -13.16
CA ILE A 349 24.80 18.15 -14.15
C ILE A 349 23.99 17.07 -14.88
N THR A 350 22.68 17.26 -14.95
CA THR A 350 21.75 16.36 -15.63
C THR A 350 20.66 17.15 -16.34
N GLU A 351 19.92 16.50 -17.23
CA GLU A 351 18.83 17.13 -17.97
C GLU A 351 17.48 16.82 -17.38
N ALA A 352 17.34 15.65 -16.74
CA ALA A 352 16.13 15.26 -16.03
C ALA A 352 16.45 14.50 -14.74
N VAL A 353 15.53 14.56 -13.77
CA VAL A 353 15.62 13.82 -12.50
C VAL A 353 14.32 13.06 -12.23
N VAL A 354 14.43 11.76 -11.96
CA VAL A 354 13.32 10.94 -11.48
C VAL A 354 13.53 10.65 -10.00
N LEU A 355 12.61 11.12 -9.16
CA LEU A 355 12.63 10.96 -7.71
C LEU A 355 11.92 9.67 -7.32
N ALA A 356 12.68 8.60 -7.14
CA ALA A 356 12.19 7.33 -6.58
C ALA A 356 12.41 7.31 -5.06
N THR A 357 12.04 8.39 -4.41
CA THR A 357 12.34 8.68 -3.00
C THR A 357 11.29 8.17 -2.03
N GLY A 358 10.35 7.37 -2.56
CA GLY A 358 9.32 6.69 -1.80
C GLY A 358 8.11 7.56 -1.48
N TYR A 359 7.33 7.09 -0.52
CA TYR A 359 6.04 7.68 -0.16
C TYR A 359 6.00 7.97 1.34
N ARG A 360 5.17 8.92 1.73
CA ARG A 360 4.77 9.17 3.12
C ARG A 360 3.28 8.95 3.28
N GLU A 361 2.85 8.67 4.49
CA GLU A 361 1.43 8.57 4.82
C GLU A 361 0.76 9.92 4.51
N ARG A 362 -0.39 9.87 3.83
CA ARG A 362 -1.17 11.08 3.53
C ARG A 362 -1.73 11.63 4.83
N ARG A 363 -1.66 12.93 5.00
CA ARG A 363 -2.21 13.60 6.17
C ARG A 363 -3.74 13.57 6.12
N ILE A 364 -4.33 13.12 7.23
CA ILE A 364 -5.78 13.07 7.42
C ILE A 364 -6.31 14.26 8.25
N ASP A 365 -5.39 15.06 8.77
CA ASP A 365 -5.66 16.14 9.74
C ASP A 365 -6.74 17.10 9.26
N THR A 366 -6.79 17.42 7.98
CA THR A 366 -7.80 18.32 7.41
C THR A 366 -9.20 17.68 7.43
N ILE A 367 -9.30 16.40 7.06
CA ILE A 367 -10.58 15.67 6.98
C ILE A 367 -11.18 15.47 8.36
N ILE A 368 -10.35 15.15 9.38
CA ILE A 368 -10.79 14.86 10.74
C ILE A 368 -10.48 15.99 11.72
N ALA A 369 -10.22 17.21 11.24
CA ALA A 369 -9.83 18.35 12.08
C ALA A 369 -10.81 18.63 13.24
N ALA A 370 -12.10 18.47 13.03
CA ALA A 370 -13.10 18.63 14.06
C ALA A 370 -13.08 17.53 15.13
N LEU A 371 -12.41 16.42 14.87
CA LEU A 371 -12.22 15.31 15.82
C LEU A 371 -10.90 15.40 16.58
N ASP A 372 -9.99 16.30 16.20
CA ASP A 372 -8.65 16.42 16.79
C ASP A 372 -8.67 16.53 18.33
N PRO A 373 -9.58 17.30 18.96
CA PRO A 373 -9.65 17.39 20.41
C PRO A 373 -9.95 16.05 21.13
N TYR A 374 -10.52 15.10 20.42
CA TYR A 374 -10.91 13.79 20.95
C TYR A 374 -9.86 12.71 20.70
N ILE A 375 -8.85 12.95 19.85
CA ILE A 375 -7.84 11.95 19.47
C ILE A 375 -6.76 11.87 20.56
N ARG A 376 -6.56 10.68 21.13
CA ARG A 376 -5.45 10.40 22.04
C ARG A 376 -4.17 10.19 21.23
N ARG A 377 -3.12 10.93 21.60
CA ARG A 377 -1.84 10.94 20.86
C ARG A 377 -0.72 10.31 21.67
N ASP A 378 0.28 9.81 20.98
CA ASP A 378 1.52 9.30 21.56
C ASP A 378 2.53 10.44 21.84
N SER A 379 3.73 10.11 22.31
CA SER A 379 4.79 11.09 22.64
C SER A 379 5.31 11.88 21.43
N ARG A 380 4.98 11.45 20.22
CA ARG A 380 5.35 12.10 18.93
C ARG A 380 4.15 12.72 18.21
N GLU A 381 3.09 13.00 18.94
CA GLU A 381 1.87 13.61 18.43
C GLU A 381 1.16 12.76 17.34
N ARG A 382 1.46 11.45 17.22
CA ARG A 382 0.77 10.54 16.31
C ARG A 382 -0.48 9.97 17.01
N PRO A 383 -1.58 9.71 16.29
CA PRO A 383 -2.75 9.04 16.88
C PRO A 383 -2.35 7.70 17.49
N ARG A 384 -2.78 7.43 18.72
CA ARG A 384 -2.67 6.09 19.31
C ARG A 384 -3.64 5.17 18.61
N ILE A 385 -3.16 4.00 18.21
CA ILE A 385 -3.95 2.98 17.52
C ILE A 385 -3.95 1.73 18.39
N ASP A 386 -5.13 1.16 18.64
CA ASP A 386 -5.27 -0.08 19.40
C ASP A 386 -5.02 -1.34 18.57
N GLU A 387 -5.08 -2.50 19.20
CA GLU A 387 -4.86 -3.80 18.57
C GLU A 387 -5.87 -4.16 17.47
N HIS A 388 -7.06 -3.52 17.47
CA HIS A 388 -8.11 -3.66 16.47
C HIS A 388 -8.04 -2.61 15.36
N HIS A 389 -6.92 -1.90 15.25
CA HIS A 389 -6.69 -0.83 14.27
C HIS A 389 -7.57 0.42 14.47
N ARG A 390 -8.13 0.65 15.67
CA ARG A 390 -8.94 1.82 15.99
C ARG A 390 -8.06 2.94 16.53
N ILE A 391 -8.35 4.18 16.12
CA ILE A 391 -7.83 5.37 16.79
C ILE A 391 -8.40 5.40 18.22
N VAL A 392 -7.54 5.56 19.21
CA VAL A 392 -7.95 5.73 20.59
C VAL A 392 -8.52 7.13 20.76
N LEU A 393 -9.81 7.20 21.02
CA LEU A 393 -10.57 8.44 21.17
C LEU A 393 -10.95 8.72 22.62
N ASP A 394 -11.34 9.97 22.90
CA ASP A 394 -12.03 10.31 24.14
C ASP A 394 -13.35 9.53 24.22
N PRO A 395 -13.71 8.99 25.41
CA PRO A 395 -14.94 8.21 25.57
C PRO A 395 -16.26 8.93 25.24
N ILE A 396 -16.24 10.24 25.04
CA ILE A 396 -17.40 11.00 24.57
C ILE A 396 -17.79 10.64 23.13
N VAL A 397 -16.82 10.28 22.29
CA VAL A 397 -17.03 9.75 20.94
C VAL A 397 -17.27 8.26 21.04
N LYS A 398 -18.48 7.82 20.75
CA LYS A 398 -18.89 6.42 20.89
C LYS A 398 -18.61 5.56 19.67
N GLY A 399 -18.49 6.18 18.50
CA GLY A 399 -18.19 5.48 17.25
C GLY A 399 -16.68 5.19 17.10
N PRO A 400 -16.28 4.01 16.60
CA PRO A 400 -14.89 3.72 16.29
C PRO A 400 -14.44 4.36 14.96
N ILE A 401 -13.17 4.75 14.91
CA ILE A 401 -12.48 5.16 13.68
C ILE A 401 -11.32 4.18 13.45
N TYR A 402 -11.39 3.40 12.38
CA TYR A 402 -10.34 2.48 11.99
C TYR A 402 -9.35 3.12 11.02
N VAL A 403 -8.10 2.66 11.04
CA VAL A 403 -7.05 3.14 10.12
C VAL A 403 -6.48 1.97 9.34
N GLN A 404 -6.35 2.16 8.03
CA GLN A 404 -5.69 1.21 7.14
C GLN A 404 -4.49 1.87 6.45
N ASN A 405 -3.33 1.20 6.49
CA ASN A 405 -2.07 1.61 5.84
C ASN A 405 -1.42 2.92 6.37
N ALA A 406 -1.84 3.43 7.54
CA ALA A 406 -1.21 4.60 8.17
C ALA A 406 -0.81 4.34 9.64
N GLN A 407 -0.72 3.06 10.05
CA GLN A 407 -0.47 2.65 11.43
C GLN A 407 0.86 1.92 11.62
N ARG A 408 1.88 2.19 10.80
CA ARG A 408 3.19 1.52 10.91
C ARG A 408 3.84 1.71 12.29
N HIS A 409 3.67 2.86 12.91
CA HIS A 409 4.15 3.16 14.26
C HIS A 409 3.52 2.28 15.35
N ALA A 410 2.33 1.74 15.10
CA ALA A 410 1.59 0.90 16.03
C ALA A 410 1.65 -0.60 15.67
N HIS A 411 1.70 -0.96 14.38
CA HIS A 411 1.59 -2.34 13.89
C HIS A 411 2.82 -2.82 13.09
N GLY A 412 3.88 -2.02 13.02
CA GLY A 412 5.14 -2.42 12.40
C GLY A 412 5.13 -2.47 10.88
N VAL A 413 6.10 -3.22 10.34
CA VAL A 413 6.39 -3.32 8.90
C VAL A 413 5.24 -3.92 8.08
N GLY A 414 4.40 -4.74 8.69
CA GLY A 414 3.23 -5.34 8.04
C GLY A 414 2.06 -4.38 7.81
N ALA A 415 2.08 -3.16 8.38
CA ALA A 415 0.97 -2.21 8.19
C ALA A 415 0.68 -1.87 6.72
N PRO A 416 1.67 -1.62 5.83
CA PRO A 416 1.44 -1.38 4.41
C PRO A 416 1.40 -2.65 3.55
N ASP A 417 1.55 -3.84 4.13
CA ASP A 417 1.63 -5.08 3.37
C ASP A 417 0.27 -5.58 2.90
N LEU A 418 0.16 -5.91 1.60
CA LEU A 418 -1.07 -6.41 0.99
C LEU A 418 -1.44 -7.79 1.53
N GLY A 419 -0.48 -8.61 1.95
CA GLY A 419 -0.73 -9.93 2.55
C GLY A 419 -1.51 -9.86 3.85
N LEU A 420 -1.49 -8.72 4.56
CA LEU A 420 -2.28 -8.49 5.76
C LEU A 420 -3.60 -7.73 5.50
N ALA A 421 -3.90 -7.35 4.25
CA ALA A 421 -5.11 -6.57 3.95
C ALA A 421 -6.39 -7.32 4.32
N ALA A 422 -6.54 -8.56 3.86
CA ALA A 422 -7.71 -9.40 4.14
C ALA A 422 -7.83 -9.72 5.64
N TRP A 423 -6.73 -10.07 6.31
CA TRP A 423 -6.74 -10.33 7.75
C TRP A 423 -7.17 -9.09 8.54
N ARG A 424 -6.62 -7.92 8.25
CA ARG A 424 -7.00 -6.67 8.92
C ARG A 424 -8.45 -6.32 8.68
N SER A 425 -8.93 -6.48 7.45
CA SER A 425 -10.34 -6.28 7.10
C SER A 425 -11.24 -7.21 7.92
N ALA A 426 -10.84 -8.47 8.11
CA ALA A 426 -11.56 -9.40 8.98
C ALA A 426 -11.54 -8.97 10.45
N VAL A 427 -10.40 -8.48 10.99
CA VAL A 427 -10.31 -7.91 12.35
C VAL A 427 -11.29 -6.75 12.52
N ILE A 428 -11.33 -5.83 11.58
CA ILE A 428 -12.24 -4.67 11.62
C ILE A 428 -13.69 -5.14 11.60
N LEU A 429 -14.07 -6.02 10.67
CA LEU A 429 -15.44 -6.51 10.55
C LEU A 429 -15.89 -7.31 11.77
N ASN A 430 -15.03 -8.17 12.30
CA ASN A 430 -15.32 -8.91 13.54
C ASN A 430 -15.54 -7.97 14.74
N SER A 431 -14.92 -6.79 14.75
CA SER A 431 -15.12 -5.82 15.84
C SER A 431 -16.40 -4.96 15.68
N LEU A 432 -17.02 -5.00 14.50
CA LEU A 432 -18.30 -4.31 14.21
C LEU A 432 -19.52 -5.22 14.39
N THR A 433 -19.31 -6.53 14.49
CA THR A 433 -20.38 -7.54 14.61
C THR A 433 -20.42 -8.11 16.02
N THR A 434 -21.59 -8.57 16.44
CA THR A 434 -21.78 -9.15 17.78
C THR A 434 -20.97 -10.44 17.97
N GLU A 435 -20.83 -11.21 16.89
CA GLU A 435 -20.00 -12.42 16.85
C GLU A 435 -19.01 -12.35 15.68
N PRO A 436 -17.82 -12.95 15.81
CA PRO A 436 -16.86 -12.96 14.72
C PRO A 436 -17.40 -13.63 13.45
N VAL A 437 -17.47 -12.90 12.35
CA VAL A 437 -17.95 -13.40 11.05
C VAL A 437 -16.83 -14.14 10.30
N TYR A 438 -15.60 -13.69 10.48
CA TYR A 438 -14.41 -14.26 9.87
C TYR A 438 -13.52 -14.87 10.97
N PRO A 439 -13.57 -16.21 11.20
CA PRO A 439 -12.69 -16.87 12.16
C PRO A 439 -11.22 -16.63 11.78
N LEU A 440 -10.44 -16.11 12.71
CA LEU A 440 -9.02 -15.85 12.51
C LEU A 440 -8.18 -16.89 13.26
N PRO A 441 -7.13 -17.46 12.65
CA PRO A 441 -6.29 -18.45 13.31
C PRO A 441 -5.54 -17.81 14.48
N PRO A 442 -5.39 -18.51 15.61
CA PRO A 442 -4.67 -18.00 16.78
C PRO A 442 -3.16 -17.94 16.54
N ARG A 443 -2.65 -18.73 15.60
CA ARG A 443 -1.22 -18.80 15.22
C ARG A 443 -1.07 -18.77 13.71
N THR A 444 -0.10 -17.95 13.24
CA THR A 444 0.14 -17.70 11.82
C THR A 444 1.63 -17.72 11.44
N ALA A 445 2.52 -17.93 12.42
CA ALA A 445 3.97 -18.02 12.22
C ALA A 445 4.54 -19.23 12.95
N PHE A 446 5.67 -19.75 12.44
CA PHE A 446 6.50 -20.73 13.17
C PHE A 446 7.36 -20.04 14.22
N THR A 447 7.86 -18.83 13.89
CA THR A 447 8.65 -18.02 14.82
C THR A 447 7.82 -17.59 16.03
N THR A 448 8.36 -17.80 17.22
CA THR A 448 7.82 -17.22 18.46
C THR A 448 8.46 -15.84 18.66
N PHE A 449 7.68 -14.79 18.47
CA PHE A 449 8.13 -13.43 18.72
C PHE A 449 8.04 -13.12 20.21
N GLY A 450 9.19 -12.76 20.81
CA GLY A 450 9.30 -12.49 22.26
C GLY A 450 9.36 -13.75 23.12
N LEU A 451 9.62 -13.53 24.40
CA LEU A 451 9.63 -14.60 25.40
C LEU A 451 8.21 -14.87 25.86
N GLN A 452 7.79 -16.14 25.82
CA GLN A 452 6.53 -16.54 26.45
C GLN A 452 6.70 -16.49 27.98
N PRO A 453 5.72 -16.00 28.74
CA PRO A 453 5.75 -16.13 30.18
C PRO A 453 5.89 -17.60 30.55
N THR A 454 6.93 -17.98 31.30
CA THR A 454 7.04 -19.32 31.86
C THR A 454 5.96 -19.46 32.89
N HIS A 455 4.86 -20.15 32.55
CA HIS A 455 3.94 -20.62 33.57
C HIS A 455 4.69 -21.63 34.46
N PRO A 456 4.81 -21.39 35.77
CA PRO A 456 5.33 -22.40 36.68
C PRO A 456 4.31 -23.56 36.69
N GLY A 457 4.57 -24.63 35.89
CA GLY A 457 3.72 -25.82 35.83
C GLY A 457 3.53 -26.44 34.44
N SER A 458 3.99 -25.85 33.36
CA SER A 458 3.92 -26.46 32.02
C SER A 458 5.18 -27.30 31.75
N ALA A 459 5.24 -28.48 32.36
CA ALA A 459 6.02 -29.58 31.83
C ALA A 459 5.32 -30.10 30.55
N ALA A 460 6.10 -30.18 29.50
CA ALA A 460 5.91 -30.93 28.25
C ALA A 460 4.47 -31.31 27.83
N GLY A 461 3.98 -30.64 26.85
CA GLY A 461 3.31 -31.17 25.67
C GLY A 461 2.14 -32.13 25.84
N HIS A 462 0.93 -31.62 25.79
CA HIS A 462 -0.11 -32.33 25.05
C HIS A 462 -0.53 -31.44 23.86
N LEU A 463 -0.22 -31.92 22.65
CA LEU A 463 -0.90 -31.45 21.44
C LEU A 463 -2.39 -31.70 21.65
N PRO A 464 -3.27 -30.71 21.44
CA PRO A 464 -4.70 -31.01 21.45
C PRO A 464 -4.97 -32.06 20.38
N GLU A 465 -5.60 -33.16 20.77
CA GLU A 465 -6.14 -34.15 19.84
C GLU A 465 -6.97 -33.41 18.78
N GLN A 466 -6.59 -33.62 17.53
CA GLN A 466 -7.44 -33.26 16.40
C GLN A 466 -8.78 -33.97 16.59
N ARG A 467 -9.81 -33.24 16.97
CA ARG A 467 -11.17 -33.74 16.88
C ARG A 467 -11.47 -33.91 15.39
N ASP A 468 -11.43 -35.16 14.94
CA ASP A 468 -12.01 -35.61 13.69
C ASP A 468 -13.50 -35.27 13.68
N SER A 469 -13.87 -34.10 13.22
CA SER A 469 -15.26 -33.72 12.93
C SER A 469 -15.56 -33.74 11.44
N PHE A 470 -14.97 -34.72 10.72
CA PHE A 470 -15.51 -35.17 9.45
C PHE A 470 -16.35 -36.42 9.71
N ARG A 471 -17.53 -36.26 10.28
CA ARG A 471 -18.57 -37.28 10.17
C ARG A 471 -19.25 -37.13 8.83
N SER A 472 -19.02 -38.18 8.03
CA SER A 472 -19.78 -38.52 6.83
C SER A 472 -21.29 -38.43 7.05
N SER A 473 -21.96 -37.50 6.39
CA SER A 473 -23.33 -37.71 5.92
C SER A 473 -23.44 -36.94 4.60
N ASP A 474 -23.88 -37.66 3.58
CA ASP A 474 -24.18 -37.25 2.20
C ASP A 474 -23.16 -37.60 1.13
N THR A 475 -22.87 -38.91 1.05
CA THR A 475 -22.42 -39.47 -0.22
C THR A 475 -23.50 -40.46 -0.72
N GLN A 476 -24.63 -39.92 -1.16
CA GLN A 476 -25.60 -40.68 -2.02
C GLN A 476 -26.49 -39.64 -2.72
N ALA A 477 -26.06 -39.17 -3.84
CA ALA A 477 -26.87 -38.69 -4.97
C ALA A 477 -26.00 -37.86 -5.93
N ILE A 478 -25.18 -38.48 -6.74
CA ILE A 478 -24.77 -38.00 -8.09
C ILE A 478 -24.08 -39.21 -8.75
N LEU A 479 -24.85 -40.15 -9.21
CA LEU A 479 -24.63 -41.07 -10.34
C LEU A 479 -26.00 -41.50 -10.84
N GLY A 480 -26.47 -40.76 -11.85
CA GLY A 480 -27.66 -41.02 -12.63
C GLY A 480 -27.68 -40.03 -13.75
#